data_7ca74e527a9deed4b30ad4f8ee35b0a0
#
_entry.id   7ca74e527a9deed4b30ad4f8ee35b0a0
#
_cell.length_a   1.000
_cell.length_b   1.000
_cell.length_c   1.000
_cell.angle_alpha   90.00
_cell.angle_beta   90.00
_cell.angle_gamma   90.00
#
_symmetry.space_group_name_H-M   'P 1'
#
loop_
_entity.id
_entity.type
_entity.pdbx_description
1 polymer ?
#
loop_
_entity_poly.entity_id
_entity_poly.type
_entity_poly.pdbx_seq_one_letter_code
_entity_poly.pdbx_strand_id
1 'polypeptide(L)'
;MAGVGAGQDVPVVLSVLGRPPTGRVPGVLAACDGSDGSLWALDRAMTEAELFGLPLYVLAVVNPAPAGYPPGMAELVQESVETLVESMADGLRRAVATVLRQRVRPFAGEMSLHVVLGNVIEVLLEASARQHTLVVGTRGNGGFARLLLGSVSSAAVHHAACPVLVVPAPPGP
;
A
#
# COMPACT_ATOMS: atom_id res chain seq x y z
N MET A 1 32.05 -4.56 -13.88
CA MET A 1 31.24 -3.34 -13.90
C MET A 1 29.98 -3.64 -14.70
N ALA A 2 28.93 -4.10 -14.05
CA ALA A 2 27.63 -4.30 -14.67
C ALA A 2 26.72 -3.17 -14.16
N GLY A 3 26.34 -2.27 -15.08
CA GLY A 3 25.41 -1.19 -14.80
C GLY A 3 24.03 -1.78 -14.50
N VAL A 4 23.52 -1.53 -13.31
CA VAL A 4 22.16 -1.87 -12.93
C VAL A 4 21.24 -0.90 -13.66
N GLY A 5 20.55 -1.42 -14.68
CA GLY A 5 19.56 -0.70 -15.46
C GLY A 5 18.42 -0.22 -14.56
N ALA A 6 18.09 1.06 -14.71
CA ALA A 6 16.87 1.66 -14.21
C ALA A 6 15.67 0.98 -14.88
N GLY A 7 14.93 0.18 -14.12
CA GLY A 7 13.71 -0.47 -14.60
C GLY A 7 13.57 -1.89 -14.07
N GLN A 8 13.64 -2.07 -12.75
CA GLN A 8 13.12 -3.32 -12.18
C GLN A 8 11.61 -3.29 -12.38
N ASP A 9 11.13 -4.17 -13.26
CA ASP A 9 9.71 -4.43 -13.46
C ASP A 9 9.22 -5.15 -12.19
N VAL A 10 8.77 -4.36 -11.22
CA VAL A 10 8.23 -4.91 -9.96
C VAL A 10 6.90 -5.58 -10.29
N PRO A 11 6.75 -6.90 -10.06
CA PRO A 11 5.54 -7.59 -10.41
C PRO A 11 4.35 -6.99 -9.66
N VAL A 12 3.31 -6.58 -10.38
CA VAL A 12 2.04 -6.13 -9.80
C VAL A 12 1.07 -7.28 -9.81
N VAL A 13 0.70 -7.74 -8.64
CA VAL A 13 -0.34 -8.75 -8.48
C VAL A 13 -1.66 -8.02 -8.31
N LEU A 14 -2.54 -8.11 -9.32
CA LEU A 14 -3.89 -7.58 -9.25
C LEU A 14 -4.78 -8.64 -8.58
N SER A 15 -5.24 -8.36 -7.37
CA SER A 15 -6.25 -9.18 -6.70
C SER A 15 -7.61 -8.51 -6.82
N VAL A 16 -8.40 -8.95 -7.79
CA VAL A 16 -9.74 -8.39 -8.10
C VAL A 16 -10.82 -8.85 -7.10
N LEU A 17 -10.57 -9.85 -6.31
CA LEU A 17 -11.52 -10.42 -5.34
C LEU A 17 -10.90 -10.51 -3.95
N GLY A 18 -11.03 -9.45 -3.18
CA GLY A 18 -11.17 -9.44 -1.74
C GLY A 18 -10.19 -10.24 -0.87
N ARG A 19 -9.07 -10.72 -1.40
CA ARG A 19 -8.05 -11.35 -0.57
C ARG A 19 -6.79 -10.50 -0.55
N PRO A 20 -6.43 -10.00 0.63
CA PRO A 20 -5.15 -9.33 0.82
C PRO A 20 -3.99 -10.29 0.48
N PRO A 21 -2.80 -9.73 0.19
CA PRO A 21 -1.62 -10.55 -0.08
C PRO A 21 -1.28 -11.41 1.13
N THR A 22 -1.78 -12.62 1.13
CA THR A 22 -1.32 -13.64 2.05
C THR A 22 -0.09 -14.29 1.41
N GLY A 23 1.04 -13.58 1.45
CA GLY A 23 2.31 -14.17 1.10
C GLY A 23 2.52 -15.46 1.91
N ARG A 24 3.11 -16.48 1.31
CA ARG A 24 3.46 -17.71 2.04
C ARG A 24 4.45 -17.45 3.17
N VAL A 25 5.15 -16.33 3.09
CA VAL A 25 6.17 -15.91 4.03
C VAL A 25 5.70 -14.60 4.69
N PRO A 26 5.73 -14.50 6.02
CA PRO A 26 5.52 -13.23 6.70
C PRO A 26 6.51 -12.17 6.20
N GLY A 27 6.03 -10.99 5.89
CA GLY A 27 6.84 -9.91 5.36
C GLY A 27 6.51 -8.58 6.01
N VAL A 28 7.11 -7.51 5.51
CA VAL A 28 6.74 -6.15 5.84
C VAL A 28 5.60 -5.72 4.92
N LEU A 29 4.47 -5.29 5.48
CA LEU A 29 3.31 -4.81 4.74
C LEU A 29 3.28 -3.28 4.81
N ALA A 30 3.32 -2.60 3.66
CA ALA A 30 3.20 -1.14 3.57
C ALA A 30 1.87 -0.75 2.95
N ALA A 31 1.08 0.07 3.65
CA ALA A 31 -0.10 0.68 3.07
C ALA A 31 0.30 1.94 2.28
N CYS A 32 -0.14 2.04 1.02
CA CYS A 32 0.20 3.15 0.14
C CYS A 32 -1.04 3.67 -0.58
N ASP A 33 -1.38 4.94 -0.35
CA ASP A 33 -2.45 5.67 -1.02
C ASP A 33 -1.94 6.80 -1.94
N GLY A 34 -0.62 6.89 -2.12
CA GLY A 34 0.04 7.90 -2.92
C GLY A 34 0.21 9.26 -2.24
N SER A 35 -0.25 9.44 -1.00
CA SER A 35 0.01 10.65 -0.21
C SER A 35 1.48 10.74 0.21
N ASP A 36 1.97 11.95 0.50
CA ASP A 36 3.33 12.16 1.01
C ASP A 36 3.61 11.32 2.25
N GLY A 37 2.64 11.23 3.18
CA GLY A 37 2.75 10.38 4.36
C GLY A 37 2.94 8.91 4.03
N SER A 38 2.25 8.40 3.01
CA SER A 38 2.40 7.01 2.57
C SER A 38 3.71 6.76 1.82
N LEU A 39 4.26 7.76 1.12
CA LEU A 39 5.58 7.64 0.47
C LEU A 39 6.70 7.55 1.50
N TRP A 40 6.63 8.33 2.58
CA TRP A 40 7.57 8.20 3.70
C TRP A 40 7.45 6.88 4.43
N ALA A 41 6.22 6.39 4.63
CA ALA A 41 5.97 5.08 5.19
C ALA A 41 6.54 3.97 4.29
N LEU A 42 6.40 4.10 2.97
CA LEU A 42 6.95 3.15 2.01
C LEU A 42 8.49 3.09 2.03
N ASP A 43 9.16 4.25 2.09
CA ASP A 43 10.63 4.28 2.23
C ASP A 43 11.09 3.60 3.53
N ARG A 44 10.38 3.86 4.62
CA ARG A 44 10.66 3.18 5.90
C ARG A 44 10.40 1.69 5.83
N ALA A 45 9.32 1.26 5.17
CA ALA A 45 9.00 -0.15 4.98
C ALA A 45 10.07 -0.89 4.16
N MET A 46 10.62 -0.25 3.12
CA MET A 46 11.76 -0.77 2.38
C MET A 46 12.97 -0.99 3.30
N THR A 47 13.26 -0.03 4.16
CA THR A 47 14.36 -0.13 5.14
C THR A 47 14.13 -1.26 6.15
N GLU A 48 12.91 -1.42 6.66
CA GLU A 48 12.55 -2.53 7.55
C GLU A 48 12.69 -3.89 6.86
N ALA A 49 12.21 -4.01 5.61
CA ALA A 49 12.31 -5.23 4.84
C ALA A 49 13.78 -5.65 4.61
N GLU A 50 14.64 -4.70 4.27
CA GLU A 50 16.09 -4.94 4.11
C GLU A 50 16.75 -5.31 5.44
N LEU A 51 16.39 -4.63 6.53
CA LEU A 51 16.98 -4.87 7.86
C LEU A 51 16.70 -6.29 8.37
N PHE A 52 15.50 -6.79 8.13
CA PHE A 52 15.08 -8.12 8.57
C PHE A 52 15.24 -9.21 7.51
N GLY A 53 15.65 -8.87 6.29
CA GLY A 53 15.75 -9.82 5.17
C GLY A 53 14.39 -10.42 4.79
N LEU A 54 13.34 -9.63 4.86
CA LEU A 54 11.95 -10.04 4.61
C LEU A 54 11.41 -9.46 3.30
N PRO A 55 10.44 -10.14 2.65
CA PRO A 55 9.77 -9.57 1.50
C PRO A 55 8.93 -8.34 1.90
N LEU A 56 8.82 -7.38 0.97
CA LEU A 56 7.97 -6.20 1.09
C LEU A 56 6.69 -6.38 0.26
N TYR A 57 5.56 -6.26 0.91
CA TYR A 57 4.24 -6.23 0.30
C TYR A 57 3.70 -4.79 0.33
N VAL A 58 3.53 -4.17 -0.83
CA VAL A 58 2.97 -2.82 -0.93
C VAL A 58 1.51 -2.94 -1.33
N LEU A 59 0.61 -2.45 -0.50
CA LEU A 59 -0.83 -2.61 -0.63
C LEU A 59 -1.52 -1.26 -0.83
N ALA A 60 -2.23 -1.14 -1.94
CA ALA A 60 -3.22 -0.11 -2.17
C ALA A 60 -4.63 -0.72 -2.14
N VAL A 61 -5.57 -0.02 -1.55
CA VAL A 61 -6.97 -0.47 -1.47
C VAL A 61 -7.86 0.52 -2.20
N VAL A 62 -8.65 -0.01 -3.10
CA VAL A 62 -9.68 0.74 -3.82
C VAL A 62 -11.02 0.46 -3.16
N ASN A 63 -11.65 1.50 -2.62
CA ASN A 63 -13.02 1.36 -2.11
C ASN A 63 -13.99 1.57 -3.28
N PRO A 64 -14.66 0.53 -3.79
CA PRO A 64 -15.68 0.71 -4.80
C PRO A 64 -16.80 1.57 -4.20
N ALA A 65 -17.32 2.52 -4.98
CA ALA A 65 -18.43 3.36 -4.54
C ALA A 65 -19.60 2.50 -4.00
N PRO A 66 -20.35 2.98 -3.00
CA PRO A 66 -21.40 2.19 -2.35
C PRO A 66 -22.38 1.63 -3.36
N ALA A 67 -22.69 0.35 -3.22
CA ALA A 67 -23.62 -0.38 -4.07
C ALA A 67 -25.01 0.28 -4.05
N GLY A 68 -25.47 0.71 -5.18
CA GLY A 68 -26.75 1.40 -5.38
C GLY A 68 -27.05 1.57 -6.86
N TYR A 69 -26.47 0.74 -7.69
CA TYR A 69 -26.67 0.83 -9.14
C TYR A 69 -28.02 0.23 -9.57
N PRO A 70 -28.74 0.90 -10.48
CA PRO A 70 -29.95 0.32 -11.05
C PRO A 70 -29.68 -1.02 -11.74
N PRO A 71 -30.66 -1.95 -11.76
CA PRO A 71 -30.54 -3.19 -12.53
C PRO A 71 -30.25 -2.88 -14.01
N GLY A 72 -29.26 -3.60 -14.60
CA GLY A 72 -28.85 -3.42 -15.99
C GLY A 72 -27.60 -2.57 -16.21
N MET A 73 -27.00 -2.00 -15.16
CA MET A 73 -25.73 -1.25 -15.25
C MET A 73 -24.49 -2.08 -14.89
N ALA A 74 -24.63 -3.38 -14.69
CA ALA A 74 -23.54 -4.24 -14.20
C ALA A 74 -22.29 -4.20 -15.10
N GLU A 75 -22.45 -4.16 -16.43
CA GLU A 75 -21.31 -4.10 -17.36
C GLU A 75 -20.57 -2.76 -17.29
N LEU A 76 -21.32 -1.66 -17.24
CA LEU A 76 -20.71 -0.30 -17.10
C LEU A 76 -19.98 -0.14 -15.76
N VAL A 77 -20.54 -0.74 -14.71
CA VAL A 77 -19.90 -0.75 -13.38
C VAL A 77 -18.65 -1.58 -13.40
N GLN A 78 -18.68 -2.77 -14.03
CA GLN A 78 -17.51 -3.65 -14.17
C GLN A 78 -16.37 -2.94 -14.91
N GLU A 79 -16.63 -2.32 -16.05
CA GLU A 79 -15.64 -1.55 -16.83
C GLU A 79 -15.07 -0.37 -16.02
N SER A 80 -15.92 0.31 -15.27
CA SER A 80 -15.50 1.41 -14.39
C SER A 80 -14.60 0.92 -13.25
N VAL A 81 -14.88 -0.23 -12.66
CA VAL A 81 -14.07 -0.85 -11.61
C VAL A 81 -12.71 -1.30 -12.16
N GLU A 82 -12.68 -1.93 -13.33
CA GLU A 82 -11.43 -2.35 -13.98
C GLU A 82 -10.53 -1.15 -14.27
N THR A 83 -11.07 -0.08 -14.85
CA THR A 83 -10.35 1.17 -15.11
C THR A 83 -9.81 1.79 -13.80
N LEU A 84 -10.59 1.75 -12.73
CA LEU A 84 -10.16 2.27 -11.42
C LEU A 84 -9.03 1.45 -10.82
N VAL A 85 -9.09 0.12 -10.93
CA VAL A 85 -8.03 -0.78 -10.45
C VAL A 85 -6.75 -0.58 -11.26
N GLU A 86 -6.82 -0.46 -12.58
CA GLU A 86 -5.66 -0.17 -13.42
C GLU A 86 -5.04 1.18 -13.09
N SER A 87 -5.86 2.22 -12.95
CA SER A 87 -5.39 3.55 -12.55
C SER A 87 -4.69 3.54 -11.20
N MET A 88 -5.23 2.78 -10.22
CA MET A 88 -4.61 2.61 -8.91
C MET A 88 -3.30 1.83 -8.99
N ALA A 89 -3.24 0.78 -9.81
CA ALA A 89 -2.02 0.02 -10.04
C ALA A 89 -0.91 0.89 -10.62
N ASP A 90 -1.24 1.73 -11.60
CA ASP A 90 -0.30 2.70 -12.17
C ASP A 90 0.11 3.78 -11.15
N GLY A 91 -0.81 4.24 -10.34
CA GLY A 91 -0.51 5.13 -9.20
C GLY A 91 0.49 4.50 -8.24
N LEU A 92 0.26 3.25 -7.89
CA LEU A 92 1.14 2.50 -6.98
C LEU A 92 2.54 2.29 -7.58
N ARG A 93 2.64 1.94 -8.87
CA ARG A 93 3.93 1.85 -9.58
C ARG A 93 4.68 3.18 -9.55
N ARG A 94 3.98 4.29 -9.81
CA ARG A 94 4.58 5.64 -9.76
C ARG A 94 5.05 6.00 -8.36
N ALA A 95 4.28 5.67 -7.33
CA ALA A 95 4.65 5.90 -5.93
C ALA A 95 5.94 5.15 -5.57
N VAL A 96 6.00 3.85 -5.87
CA VAL A 96 7.20 3.02 -5.67
C VAL A 96 8.40 3.57 -6.45
N ALA A 97 8.24 3.88 -7.74
CA ALA A 97 9.31 4.44 -8.55
C ALA A 97 9.82 5.78 -8.02
N THR A 98 8.94 6.61 -7.44
CA THR A 98 9.32 7.88 -6.82
C THR A 98 10.19 7.65 -5.60
N VAL A 99 9.76 6.76 -4.70
CA VAL A 99 10.54 6.43 -3.50
C VAL A 99 11.90 5.82 -3.88
N LEU A 100 11.92 4.85 -4.82
CA LEU A 100 13.18 4.21 -5.27
C LEU A 100 14.18 5.23 -5.85
N ARG A 101 13.71 6.26 -6.58
CA ARG A 101 14.59 7.32 -7.10
C ARG A 101 15.13 8.25 -6.02
N GLN A 102 14.42 8.45 -4.93
CA GLN A 102 14.81 9.34 -3.85
C GLN A 102 15.76 8.67 -2.83
N ARG A 103 15.80 7.34 -2.82
CA ARG A 103 16.67 6.60 -1.91
C ARG A 103 18.14 6.77 -2.26
N VAL A 104 18.97 6.98 -1.24
CA VAL A 104 20.43 7.04 -1.39
C VAL A 104 21.00 5.67 -1.76
N ARG A 105 20.39 4.59 -1.27
CA ARG A 105 20.78 3.21 -1.58
C ARG A 105 19.65 2.53 -2.33
N PRO A 106 19.95 1.81 -3.44
CA PRO A 106 18.97 1.01 -4.13
C PRO A 106 18.34 -0.02 -3.18
N PHE A 107 17.04 -0.26 -3.32
CA PHE A 107 16.38 -1.34 -2.60
C PHE A 107 16.83 -2.70 -3.18
N ALA A 108 17.32 -3.59 -2.33
CA ALA A 108 17.86 -4.90 -2.73
C ALA A 108 16.96 -6.08 -2.33
N GLY A 109 15.80 -5.82 -1.69
CA GLY A 109 14.86 -6.84 -1.24
C GLY A 109 13.88 -7.30 -2.31
N GLU A 110 13.10 -8.32 -1.99
CA GLU A 110 11.95 -8.73 -2.79
C GLU A 110 10.76 -7.80 -2.51
N MET A 111 10.06 -7.39 -3.57
CA MET A 111 8.88 -6.51 -3.46
C MET A 111 7.76 -7.02 -4.37
N SER A 112 6.53 -6.94 -3.87
CA SER A 112 5.34 -7.12 -4.69
C SER A 112 4.30 -6.03 -4.42
N LEU A 113 3.57 -5.63 -5.47
CA LEU A 113 2.55 -4.60 -5.40
C LEU A 113 1.17 -5.26 -5.50
N HIS A 114 0.27 -4.84 -4.63
CA HIS A 114 -1.07 -5.39 -4.54
C HIS A 114 -2.10 -4.28 -4.57
N VAL A 115 -3.10 -4.44 -5.42
CA VAL A 115 -4.30 -3.58 -5.43
C VAL A 115 -5.50 -4.45 -5.10
N VAL A 116 -6.23 -4.09 -4.06
CA VAL A 116 -7.37 -4.86 -3.53
C VAL A 116 -8.60 -3.98 -3.50
N LEU A 117 -9.72 -4.52 -3.94
CA LEU A 117 -11.03 -3.87 -3.79
C LEU A 117 -11.61 -4.15 -2.41
N GLY A 118 -12.09 -3.12 -1.73
CA GLY A 118 -12.75 -3.30 -0.44
C GLY A 118 -12.68 -2.08 0.48
N ASN A 119 -13.11 -2.29 1.71
CA ASN A 119 -12.93 -1.29 2.76
C ASN A 119 -11.46 -1.26 3.18
N VAL A 120 -10.85 -0.07 3.18
CA VAL A 120 -9.41 0.11 3.44
C VAL A 120 -9.00 -0.48 4.79
N ILE A 121 -9.78 -0.21 5.84
CA ILE A 121 -9.48 -0.68 7.20
C ILE A 121 -9.59 -2.21 7.28
N GLU A 122 -10.69 -2.77 6.80
CA GLU A 122 -10.93 -4.23 6.82
C GLU A 122 -9.84 -4.99 6.07
N VAL A 123 -9.52 -4.55 4.84
CA VAL A 123 -8.49 -5.18 4.01
C VAL A 123 -7.11 -5.12 4.67
N LEU A 124 -6.74 -3.97 5.26
CA LEU A 124 -5.44 -3.84 5.93
C LEU A 124 -5.34 -4.68 7.19
N LEU A 125 -6.40 -4.74 8.00
CA LEU A 125 -6.44 -5.56 9.21
C LEU A 125 -6.36 -7.05 8.87
N GLU A 126 -7.10 -7.50 7.85
CA GLU A 126 -7.02 -8.88 7.37
C GLU A 126 -5.61 -9.20 6.83
N ALA A 127 -5.03 -8.29 6.03
CA ALA A 127 -3.68 -8.45 5.49
C ALA A 127 -2.62 -8.53 6.60
N SER A 128 -2.81 -7.82 7.72
CA SER A 128 -1.86 -7.79 8.83
C SER A 128 -1.73 -9.12 9.58
N ALA A 129 -2.73 -10.00 9.49
CA ALA A 129 -2.84 -11.21 10.31
C ALA A 129 -1.68 -12.21 10.19
N ARG A 130 -0.85 -12.11 9.15
CA ARG A 130 0.27 -13.02 8.92
C ARG A 130 1.58 -12.26 8.57
N GLN A 131 1.63 -10.97 8.86
CA GLN A 131 2.79 -10.17 8.54
C GLN A 131 3.72 -9.99 9.74
N HIS A 132 4.98 -9.68 9.44
CA HIS A 132 5.97 -9.34 10.46
C HIS A 132 5.67 -7.95 11.04
N THR A 133 5.38 -6.98 10.17
CA THR A 133 5.11 -5.59 10.55
C THR A 133 4.18 -4.94 9.52
N LEU A 134 3.19 -4.18 9.99
CA LEU A 134 2.40 -3.27 9.17
C LEU A 134 2.97 -1.86 9.29
N VAL A 135 3.31 -1.23 8.16
CA VAL A 135 3.84 0.14 8.09
C VAL A 135 2.81 1.06 7.45
N VAL A 136 2.46 2.13 8.15
CA VAL A 136 1.47 3.12 7.71
C VAL A 136 1.98 4.54 7.96
N GLY A 137 1.58 5.51 7.13
CA GLY A 137 1.78 6.92 7.43
C GLY A 137 0.86 7.38 8.57
N THR A 138 1.22 8.44 9.29
CA THR A 138 0.33 9.03 10.30
C THR A 138 -0.99 9.49 9.70
N ARG A 139 -0.97 9.95 8.43
CA ARG A 139 -2.12 10.46 7.67
C ARG A 139 -2.01 10.04 6.21
N GLY A 140 -3.14 9.99 5.52
CA GLY A 140 -3.27 9.78 4.09
C GLY A 140 -4.01 10.95 3.43
N ASN A 141 -4.59 10.72 2.26
CA ASN A 141 -5.32 11.72 1.47
C ASN A 141 -6.63 12.24 2.11
N GLY A 142 -7.10 11.68 3.23
CA GLY A 142 -8.35 12.02 3.92
C GLY A 142 -8.25 13.11 4.99
N GLY A 143 -7.42 14.11 4.82
CA GLY A 143 -6.89 15.04 5.78
C GLY A 143 -7.81 15.92 6.63
N PHE A 144 -8.13 15.51 7.86
CA PHE A 144 -8.40 16.48 8.94
C PHE A 144 -7.06 16.90 9.57
N ALA A 145 -6.58 18.11 9.26
CA ALA A 145 -5.26 18.62 9.66
C ALA A 145 -5.01 18.69 11.19
N ARG A 146 -6.06 18.52 11.99
CA ARG A 146 -6.00 18.63 13.46
C ARG A 146 -5.84 17.30 14.21
N LEU A 147 -5.92 16.15 13.52
CA LEU A 147 -5.78 14.85 14.17
C LEU A 147 -4.33 14.38 14.12
N LEU A 148 -3.87 13.80 15.21
CA LEU A 148 -2.52 13.23 15.32
C LEU A 148 -2.36 12.01 14.40
N LEU A 149 -3.39 11.18 14.29
CA LEU A 149 -3.48 10.00 13.44
C LEU A 149 -4.71 10.09 12.54
N GLY A 150 -4.60 9.59 11.31
CA GLY A 150 -5.73 9.36 10.42
C GLY A 150 -6.56 8.14 10.83
N SER A 151 -7.72 7.94 10.19
CA SER A 151 -8.61 6.81 10.49
C SER A 151 -7.95 5.45 10.28
N VAL A 152 -7.17 5.30 9.20
CA VAL A 152 -6.48 4.06 8.87
C VAL A 152 -5.36 3.76 9.86
N SER A 153 -4.48 4.73 10.15
CA SER A 153 -3.39 4.55 11.11
C SER A 153 -3.91 4.31 12.53
N SER A 154 -4.99 5.00 12.93
CA SER A 154 -5.64 4.76 14.21
C SER A 154 -6.23 3.34 14.31
N ALA A 155 -6.95 2.88 13.28
CA ALA A 155 -7.48 1.53 13.25
C ALA A 155 -6.37 0.47 13.26
N ALA A 156 -5.28 0.70 12.51
CA ALA A 156 -4.13 -0.20 12.48
C ALA A 156 -3.52 -0.36 13.88
N VAL A 157 -3.26 0.74 14.60
CA VAL A 157 -2.67 0.69 15.95
C VAL A 157 -3.55 -0.08 16.94
N HIS A 158 -4.88 0.03 16.82
CA HIS A 158 -5.79 -0.60 17.77
C HIS A 158 -6.13 -2.06 17.45
N HIS A 159 -6.09 -2.44 16.17
CA HIS A 159 -6.71 -3.68 15.72
C HIS A 159 -5.83 -4.57 14.84
N ALA A 160 -4.64 -4.13 14.39
CA ALA A 160 -3.77 -4.97 13.60
C ALA A 160 -3.32 -6.21 14.38
N ALA A 161 -3.18 -7.34 13.68
CA ALA A 161 -2.76 -8.60 14.26
C ALA A 161 -1.23 -8.79 14.27
N CYS A 162 -0.46 -7.78 13.84
CA CYS A 162 1.00 -7.73 13.88
C CYS A 162 1.47 -6.38 14.45
N PRO A 163 2.76 -6.22 14.79
CA PRO A 163 3.36 -4.94 15.13
C PRO A 163 3.07 -3.87 14.08
N VAL A 164 2.78 -2.64 14.52
CA VAL A 164 2.47 -1.51 13.63
C VAL A 164 3.54 -0.43 13.78
N LEU A 165 4.14 -0.04 12.66
CA LEU A 165 5.05 1.08 12.57
C LEU A 165 4.31 2.26 11.93
N VAL A 166 4.07 3.31 12.71
CA VAL A 166 3.45 4.54 12.22
C VAL A 166 4.53 5.56 11.90
N VAL A 167 4.60 5.98 10.65
CA VAL A 167 5.65 6.87 10.15
C VAL A 167 5.12 8.28 9.96
N PRO A 168 5.62 9.28 10.71
CA PRO A 168 5.25 10.66 10.49
C PRO A 168 5.88 11.18 9.19
N ALA A 169 5.12 11.95 8.41
CA ALA A 169 5.72 12.76 7.37
C ALA A 169 6.61 13.83 8.02
N PRO A 170 7.76 14.20 7.42
CA PRO A 170 8.55 15.29 7.91
C PRO A 170 7.72 16.57 7.91
N PRO A 171 8.01 17.51 8.83
CA PRO A 171 7.37 18.82 8.78
C PRO A 171 7.64 19.45 7.41
N GLY A 172 6.59 19.97 6.79
CA GLY A 172 6.73 20.74 5.55
C GLY A 172 7.65 21.96 5.78
N PRO A 173 8.22 22.48 4.70
CA PRO A 173 9.05 23.67 4.75
C PRO A 173 8.28 24.88 5.26
#